data_b5bc6f54a3becfd2417dcbba20cf4c0b
#
_entry.id   b5bc6f54a3becfd2417dcbba20cf4c0b
#
_cell.length_a   1.000
_cell.length_b   1.000
_cell.length_c   1.000
_cell.angle_alpha   90.00
_cell.angle_beta   90.00
_cell.angle_gamma   90.00
#
_symmetry.space_group_name_H-M   'P 1'
#
loop_
_entity.id
_entity.type
_entity.pdbx_description
1 polymer ?
#
loop_
_entity_poly.entity_id
_entity_poly.type
_entity_poly.pdbx_seq_one_letter_code
_entity_poly.pdbx_strand_id
1 'polypeptide(L)'
;MRTITILSAVVLMASACNQPADTTENMETAELIAMSYYGDTITTDGAVAPAEFLAQVAGKDSVAMKLETKINETCKMKGCWMTVDLGNGEEMRVKFKDYGFFVPKEGANGKVAVMEGYAFTDTISVDHLRHLAEDAGKTPEEIAAISEPEIGLNFEATGVIIKD
;
A
#
# COMPACT_ATOMS: atom_id res chain seq x y z
N MET A 1 67.39 53.62 42.66
CA MET A 1 68.35 52.92 41.82
C MET A 1 67.63 51.69 41.22
N ARG A 2 67.36 51.79 39.93
CA ARG A 2 67.68 50.79 38.94
C ARG A 2 66.73 49.57 38.97
N THR A 3 66.22 49.10 37.92
CA THR A 3 66.50 49.10 36.47
C THR A 3 65.23 48.73 35.79
N ILE A 4 64.99 49.39 34.67
CA ILE A 4 63.89 49.08 33.69
C ILE A 4 64.35 47.89 32.88
N THR A 5 63.52 46.85 32.81
CA THR A 5 63.68 45.81 31.78
C THR A 5 62.38 45.73 30.99
N ILE A 6 62.48 46.15 29.75
CA ILE A 6 61.42 46.12 28.75
C ILE A 6 61.39 44.71 28.20
N LEU A 7 60.28 44.01 28.37
CA LEU A 7 60.06 42.73 27.73
C LEU A 7 58.98 42.89 26.66
N SER A 8 59.44 42.72 25.41
CA SER A 8 58.66 42.84 24.20
C SER A 8 57.68 41.67 24.13
N ALA A 9 56.41 41.94 24.18
CA ALA A 9 55.36 40.92 23.93
C ALA A 9 55.08 40.87 22.43
N VAL A 10 55.48 39.76 21.81
CA VAL A 10 55.10 39.40 20.43
C VAL A 10 53.65 38.92 20.47
N VAL A 11 52.76 39.69 19.85
CA VAL A 11 51.38 39.28 19.63
C VAL A 11 51.35 38.40 18.38
N LEU A 12 51.19 37.11 18.56
CA LEU A 12 50.81 36.20 17.48
C LEU A 12 49.31 36.34 17.22
N MET A 13 48.94 36.92 16.09
CA MET A 13 47.58 36.86 15.57
C MET A 13 47.36 35.47 14.98
N ALA A 14 46.62 34.63 15.71
CA ALA A 14 46.04 33.40 15.17
C ALA A 14 44.82 33.77 14.35
N SER A 15 44.93 33.70 13.02
CA SER A 15 43.81 33.75 12.09
C SER A 15 42.98 32.48 12.27
N ALA A 16 41.85 32.56 12.96
CA ALA A 16 40.84 31.52 12.98
C ALA A 16 40.18 31.47 11.60
N CYS A 17 40.57 30.50 10.76
CA CYS A 17 39.76 30.13 9.62
C CYS A 17 38.43 29.56 10.12
N ASN A 18 37.37 30.34 9.94
CA ASN A 18 36.00 29.88 10.14
C ASN A 18 35.65 28.94 8.96
N GLN A 19 35.83 27.62 9.13
CA GLN A 19 35.27 26.65 8.21
C GLN A 19 33.74 26.67 8.39
N PRO A 20 32.97 26.85 7.30
CA PRO A 20 31.55 26.59 7.37
C PRO A 20 31.35 25.12 7.73
N ALA A 21 30.56 24.85 8.76
CA ALA A 21 30.10 23.52 9.10
C ALA A 21 29.40 22.96 7.86
N ASP A 22 30.02 21.95 7.27
CA ASP A 22 29.42 21.10 6.26
C ASP A 22 28.26 20.38 6.96
N THR A 23 27.07 20.94 6.77
CA THR A 23 25.82 20.26 7.15
C THR A 23 25.70 19.13 6.14
N THR A 24 26.29 18.00 6.45
CA THR A 24 26.00 16.74 5.80
C THR A 24 24.53 16.47 6.14
N GLU A 25 23.62 16.95 5.27
CA GLU A 25 22.26 16.47 5.24
C GLU A 25 22.34 14.96 5.19
N ASN A 26 21.97 14.34 6.29
CA ASN A 26 21.69 12.93 6.38
C ASN A 26 20.50 12.67 5.44
N MET A 27 20.78 12.51 4.15
CA MET A 27 19.86 11.92 3.21
C MET A 27 19.75 10.46 3.63
N GLU A 28 18.85 10.24 4.59
CA GLU A 28 18.29 8.93 4.87
C GLU A 28 17.92 8.34 3.51
N THR A 29 18.64 7.31 3.13
CA THR A 29 18.44 6.61 1.86
C THR A 29 17.03 6.06 1.91
N ALA A 30 16.06 6.80 1.37
CA ALA A 30 14.73 6.27 1.13
C ALA A 30 14.95 5.06 0.22
N GLU A 31 14.80 3.87 0.77
CA GLU A 31 14.85 2.63 0.03
C GLU A 31 13.81 2.75 -1.07
N LEU A 32 14.25 2.79 -2.33
CA LEU A 32 13.36 2.89 -3.48
C LEU A 32 12.54 1.59 -3.54
N ILE A 33 11.38 1.61 -2.89
CA ILE A 33 10.43 0.50 -2.97
C ILE A 33 10.03 0.39 -4.43
N ALA A 34 10.36 -0.74 -5.06
CA ALA A 34 9.92 -1.00 -6.42
C ALA A 34 8.39 -1.06 -6.45
N MET A 35 7.77 -0.45 -7.45
CA MET A 35 6.32 -0.38 -7.61
C MET A 35 5.93 -0.90 -8.98
N SER A 36 4.92 -1.75 -9.00
CA SER A 36 4.30 -2.26 -10.23
C SER A 36 2.90 -1.67 -10.39
N TYR A 37 2.54 -1.24 -11.60
CA TYR A 37 1.31 -0.50 -11.89
C TYR A 37 0.39 -1.32 -12.80
N TYR A 38 -0.92 -1.33 -12.51
CA TYR A 38 -1.93 -2.10 -13.22
C TYR A 38 -3.19 -1.26 -13.41
N GLY A 39 -3.80 -1.28 -14.58
CA GLY A 39 -4.98 -0.48 -14.92
C GLY A 39 -4.66 0.99 -15.18
N ASP A 40 -5.51 1.87 -14.69
CA ASP A 40 -5.34 3.31 -14.82
C ASP A 40 -4.12 3.80 -14.05
N THR A 41 -3.51 4.89 -14.52
CA THR A 41 -2.40 5.55 -13.80
C THR A 41 -2.94 6.23 -12.56
N ILE A 42 -2.57 5.71 -11.39
CA ILE A 42 -2.91 6.27 -10.08
C ILE A 42 -1.64 6.65 -9.31
N THR A 43 -1.79 7.42 -8.23
CA THR A 43 -0.72 7.74 -7.28
C THR A 43 -1.03 7.16 -5.91
N THR A 44 -0.05 7.12 -5.03
CA THR A 44 -0.25 6.69 -3.64
C THR A 44 -0.88 7.76 -2.76
N ASP A 45 -0.93 9.01 -3.24
CA ASP A 45 -1.45 10.14 -2.48
C ASP A 45 -2.95 9.99 -2.20
N GLY A 46 -3.36 10.29 -0.97
CA GLY A 46 -4.74 10.22 -0.53
C GLY A 46 -5.25 8.80 -0.28
N ALA A 47 -4.38 7.79 -0.32
CA ALA A 47 -4.74 6.45 0.10
C ALA A 47 -4.94 6.40 1.62
N VAL A 48 -6.06 5.81 2.06
CA VAL A 48 -6.38 5.64 3.47
C VAL A 48 -6.06 4.22 3.94
N ALA A 49 -5.80 4.06 5.24
CA ALA A 49 -5.62 2.75 5.86
C ALA A 49 -6.97 2.03 6.06
N PRO A 50 -6.99 0.69 6.27
CA PRO A 50 -8.23 -0.09 6.41
C PRO A 50 -9.20 0.44 7.46
N ALA A 51 -8.73 0.87 8.63
CA ALA A 51 -9.61 1.38 9.69
C ALA A 51 -10.36 2.67 9.28
N GLU A 52 -9.69 3.58 8.60
CA GLU A 52 -10.30 4.80 8.06
C GLU A 52 -11.23 4.47 6.90
N PHE A 53 -10.82 3.53 6.03
CA PHE A 53 -11.64 3.02 4.93
C PHE A 53 -12.98 2.50 5.46
N LEU A 54 -12.98 1.59 6.44
CA LEU A 54 -14.19 1.03 7.03
C LEU A 54 -15.11 2.11 7.64
N ALA A 55 -14.52 3.11 8.30
CA ALA A 55 -15.30 4.24 8.85
C ALA A 55 -15.97 5.08 7.75
N GLN A 56 -15.30 5.25 6.60
CA GLN A 56 -15.82 6.06 5.50
C GLN A 56 -16.89 5.35 4.67
N VAL A 57 -16.85 4.01 4.54
CA VAL A 57 -17.85 3.23 3.77
C VAL A 57 -19.10 2.89 4.59
N ALA A 58 -19.03 2.96 5.92
CA ALA A 58 -20.12 2.58 6.79
C ALA A 58 -21.44 3.30 6.44
N GLY A 59 -22.51 2.52 6.20
CA GLY A 59 -23.85 3.03 5.89
C GLY A 59 -24.00 3.69 4.51
N LYS A 60 -23.07 3.43 3.59
CA LYS A 60 -23.13 3.93 2.22
C LYS A 60 -23.21 2.78 1.23
N ASP A 61 -23.98 2.96 0.18
CA ASP A 61 -24.18 1.93 -0.86
C ASP A 61 -22.94 1.84 -1.77
N SER A 62 -22.31 2.98 -2.07
CA SER A 62 -21.07 3.05 -2.87
C SER A 62 -20.29 4.31 -2.54
N VAL A 63 -18.94 4.19 -2.51
CA VAL A 63 -18.03 5.31 -2.22
C VAL A 63 -16.79 5.21 -3.11
N ALA A 64 -16.50 6.30 -3.82
CA ALA A 64 -15.23 6.45 -4.53
C ALA A 64 -14.12 6.73 -3.52
N MET A 65 -13.04 5.93 -3.53
CA MET A 65 -11.92 6.12 -2.61
C MET A 65 -10.64 5.41 -3.03
N LYS A 66 -9.60 5.66 -2.26
CA LYS A 66 -8.30 5.02 -2.44
C LYS A 66 -7.90 4.32 -1.14
N LEU A 67 -7.54 3.05 -1.23
CA LEU A 67 -7.18 2.20 -0.07
C LEU A 67 -5.76 1.69 -0.24
N GLU A 68 -4.98 1.75 0.85
CA GLU A 68 -3.68 1.07 0.98
C GLU A 68 -3.79 -0.06 1.98
N THR A 69 -3.54 -1.30 1.55
CA THR A 69 -3.60 -2.48 2.42
C THR A 69 -2.82 -3.65 1.83
N LYS A 70 -2.78 -4.77 2.56
CA LYS A 70 -2.11 -6.00 2.12
C LYS A 70 -3.01 -6.85 1.24
N ILE A 71 -2.41 -7.46 0.22
CA ILE A 71 -3.03 -8.49 -0.62
C ILE A 71 -2.99 -9.81 0.15
N ASN A 72 -4.14 -10.47 0.31
CA ASN A 72 -4.24 -11.81 0.88
C ASN A 72 -4.07 -12.87 -0.21
N GLU A 73 -4.90 -12.81 -1.26
CA GLU A 73 -4.86 -13.75 -2.38
C GLU A 73 -5.07 -13.05 -3.72
N THR A 74 -4.63 -13.71 -4.79
CA THR A 74 -4.93 -13.33 -6.18
C THR A 74 -5.46 -14.54 -6.95
N CYS A 75 -6.29 -14.30 -7.95
CA CYS A 75 -6.78 -15.33 -8.85
C CYS A 75 -5.62 -16.05 -9.51
N LYS A 76 -5.45 -17.37 -9.22
CA LYS A 76 -4.36 -18.20 -9.74
C LYS A 76 -4.49 -18.50 -11.23
N MET A 77 -5.71 -18.40 -11.77
CA MET A 77 -5.97 -18.67 -13.19
C MET A 77 -5.48 -17.52 -14.08
N LYS A 78 -5.85 -16.26 -13.72
CA LYS A 78 -5.60 -15.08 -14.57
C LYS A 78 -5.13 -13.85 -13.83
N GLY A 79 -5.24 -13.80 -12.49
CA GLY A 79 -5.04 -12.56 -11.73
C GLY A 79 -6.18 -11.54 -11.92
N CYS A 80 -7.40 -12.01 -12.20
CA CYS A 80 -8.55 -11.16 -12.55
C CYS A 80 -9.33 -10.62 -11.35
N TRP A 81 -8.98 -11.02 -10.14
CA TRP A 81 -9.46 -10.51 -8.88
C TRP A 81 -8.37 -10.71 -7.81
N MET A 82 -8.52 -10.02 -6.71
CA MET A 82 -7.71 -10.25 -5.51
C MET A 82 -8.57 -10.09 -4.26
N THR A 83 -8.11 -10.60 -3.11
CA THR A 83 -8.62 -10.26 -1.79
C THR A 83 -7.60 -9.46 -1.01
N VAL A 84 -8.06 -8.57 -0.16
CA VAL A 84 -7.22 -7.68 0.63
C VAL A 84 -7.65 -7.67 2.09
N ASP A 85 -6.71 -7.43 2.99
CA ASP A 85 -6.91 -7.38 4.44
C ASP A 85 -7.60 -6.08 4.85
N LEU A 86 -8.70 -6.17 5.61
CA LEU A 86 -9.39 -5.03 6.21
C LEU A 86 -8.87 -4.67 7.61
N GLY A 87 -7.88 -5.38 8.13
CA GLY A 87 -7.25 -5.10 9.42
C GLY A 87 -8.08 -5.47 10.66
N ASN A 88 -9.31 -5.96 10.46
CA ASN A 88 -10.23 -6.39 11.52
C ASN A 88 -10.42 -7.92 11.56
N GLY A 89 -9.64 -8.67 10.78
CA GLY A 89 -9.76 -10.11 10.59
C GLY A 89 -10.69 -10.51 9.44
N GLU A 90 -11.28 -9.53 8.76
CA GLU A 90 -12.07 -9.73 7.56
C GLU A 90 -11.25 -9.39 6.32
N GLU A 91 -11.67 -9.91 5.18
CA GLU A 91 -11.08 -9.58 3.88
C GLU A 91 -12.14 -9.01 2.93
N MET A 92 -11.67 -8.18 2.00
CA MET A 92 -12.51 -7.58 0.97
C MET A 92 -12.08 -8.08 -0.40
N ARG A 93 -13.07 -8.44 -1.22
CA ARG A 93 -12.83 -8.81 -2.61
C ARG A 93 -12.71 -7.58 -3.48
N VAL A 94 -11.69 -7.61 -4.35
CA VAL A 94 -11.40 -6.57 -5.33
C VAL A 94 -11.52 -7.16 -6.72
N LYS A 95 -12.43 -6.64 -7.52
CA LYS A 95 -12.52 -6.89 -8.96
C LYS A 95 -11.93 -5.71 -9.73
N PHE A 96 -11.57 -5.93 -10.97
CA PHE A 96 -10.99 -4.91 -11.83
C PHE A 96 -12.04 -4.42 -12.83
N LYS A 97 -12.13 -3.09 -12.96
CA LYS A 97 -13.13 -2.43 -13.78
C LYS A 97 -13.15 -3.01 -15.20
N ASP A 98 -14.34 -3.36 -15.65
CA ASP A 98 -14.61 -3.87 -17.00
C ASP A 98 -13.77 -5.09 -17.39
N TYR A 99 -13.17 -5.81 -16.40
CA TYR A 99 -12.21 -6.90 -16.67
C TYR A 99 -11.00 -6.42 -17.50
N GLY A 100 -10.65 -5.14 -17.37
CA GLY A 100 -9.72 -4.44 -18.28
C GLY A 100 -8.24 -4.64 -17.99
N PHE A 101 -7.88 -5.16 -16.80
CA PHE A 101 -6.50 -5.44 -16.44
C PHE A 101 -6.42 -6.58 -15.39
N PHE A 102 -5.22 -7.08 -15.17
CA PHE A 102 -4.95 -8.19 -14.26
C PHE A 102 -3.70 -7.92 -13.43
N VAL A 103 -3.67 -8.47 -12.20
CA VAL A 103 -2.50 -8.45 -11.32
C VAL A 103 -1.73 -9.78 -11.42
N PRO A 104 -0.52 -9.89 -10.87
CA PRO A 104 0.23 -11.14 -10.86
C PRO A 104 -0.55 -12.28 -10.20
N LYS A 105 -0.53 -13.46 -10.82
CA LYS A 105 -1.14 -14.68 -10.28
C LYS A 105 -0.39 -15.23 -9.06
N GLU A 106 0.89 -14.94 -8.98
CA GLU A 106 1.82 -15.43 -7.95
C GLU A 106 2.73 -14.29 -7.49
N GLY A 107 3.21 -14.36 -6.25
CA GLY A 107 4.17 -13.42 -5.68
C GLY A 107 3.58 -12.07 -5.27
N ALA A 108 2.26 -11.87 -5.32
CA ALA A 108 1.59 -10.67 -4.84
C ALA A 108 1.08 -10.81 -3.39
N ASN A 109 0.86 -12.04 -2.92
CA ASN A 109 0.35 -12.32 -1.58
C ASN A 109 1.28 -11.75 -0.51
N GLY A 110 0.72 -11.01 0.47
CA GLY A 110 1.45 -10.36 1.55
C GLY A 110 2.08 -9.01 1.18
N LYS A 111 2.14 -8.65 -0.10
CA LYS A 111 2.59 -7.32 -0.54
C LYS A 111 1.53 -6.26 -0.26
N VAL A 112 1.98 -5.02 -0.15
CA VAL A 112 1.09 -3.85 0.01
C VAL A 112 0.60 -3.40 -1.35
N ALA A 113 -0.71 -3.22 -1.49
CA ALA A 113 -1.33 -2.61 -2.65
C ALA A 113 -1.96 -1.25 -2.29
N VAL A 114 -1.85 -0.30 -3.20
CA VAL A 114 -2.68 0.91 -3.24
C VAL A 114 -3.64 0.74 -4.41
N MET A 115 -4.93 0.86 -4.15
CA MET A 115 -5.97 0.72 -5.17
C MET A 115 -6.89 1.92 -5.15
N GLU A 116 -7.30 2.39 -6.33
CA GLU A 116 -8.27 3.47 -6.52
C GLU A 116 -9.50 2.95 -7.24
N GLY A 117 -10.69 3.35 -6.80
CA GLY A 117 -11.94 2.89 -7.38
C GLY A 117 -13.14 3.12 -6.49
N TYR A 118 -14.07 2.16 -6.44
CA TYR A 118 -15.32 2.25 -5.72
C TYR A 118 -15.49 1.08 -4.76
N ALA A 119 -15.71 1.38 -3.48
CA ALA A 119 -16.19 0.42 -2.49
C ALA A 119 -17.71 0.34 -2.57
N PHE A 120 -18.29 -0.85 -2.48
CA PHE A 120 -19.75 -1.06 -2.48
C PHE A 120 -20.10 -2.37 -1.76
N THR A 121 -21.33 -2.44 -1.25
CA THR A 121 -21.87 -3.66 -0.66
C THR A 121 -22.68 -4.41 -1.71
N ASP A 122 -22.44 -5.71 -1.84
CA ASP A 122 -23.14 -6.57 -2.80
C ASP A 122 -23.41 -7.95 -2.21
N THR A 123 -24.37 -8.66 -2.79
CA THR A 123 -24.67 -10.06 -2.48
C THR A 123 -24.05 -10.96 -3.52
N ILE A 124 -23.08 -11.77 -3.11
CA ILE A 124 -22.41 -12.72 -3.98
C ILE A 124 -23.15 -14.04 -3.94
N SER A 125 -23.64 -14.48 -5.09
CA SER A 125 -24.38 -15.75 -5.19
C SER A 125 -23.48 -16.96 -4.90
N VAL A 126 -24.09 -18.07 -4.45
CA VAL A 126 -23.40 -19.35 -4.20
C VAL A 126 -22.60 -19.82 -5.42
N ASP A 127 -23.18 -19.71 -6.62
CA ASP A 127 -22.50 -20.13 -7.84
C ASP A 127 -21.27 -19.29 -8.13
N HIS A 128 -21.34 -17.97 -7.86
CA HIS A 128 -20.19 -17.09 -8.02
C HIS A 128 -19.10 -17.34 -6.96
N LEU A 129 -19.50 -17.59 -5.70
CA LEU A 129 -18.57 -17.96 -4.63
C LEU A 129 -17.84 -19.27 -4.94
N ARG A 130 -18.54 -20.28 -5.50
CA ARG A 130 -17.92 -21.54 -5.93
C ARG A 130 -16.92 -21.32 -7.05
N HIS A 131 -17.28 -20.51 -8.05
CA HIS A 131 -16.35 -20.15 -9.13
C HIS A 131 -15.08 -19.47 -8.61
N LEU A 132 -15.22 -18.54 -7.66
CA LEU A 132 -14.09 -17.87 -7.03
C LEU A 132 -13.21 -18.84 -6.22
N ALA A 133 -13.82 -19.82 -5.55
CA ALA A 133 -13.11 -20.87 -4.83
C ALA A 133 -12.34 -21.80 -5.79
N GLU A 134 -12.90 -22.13 -6.96
CA GLU A 134 -12.20 -22.84 -8.04
C GLU A 134 -10.98 -22.04 -8.54
N ASP A 135 -11.15 -20.75 -8.80
CA ASP A 135 -10.08 -19.84 -9.24
C ASP A 135 -8.98 -19.67 -8.19
N ALA A 136 -9.34 -19.77 -6.90
CA ALA A 136 -8.39 -19.78 -5.78
C ALA A 136 -7.68 -21.13 -5.60
N GLY A 137 -8.13 -22.17 -6.32
CA GLY A 137 -7.58 -23.53 -6.27
C GLY A 137 -7.95 -24.26 -4.98
N LYS A 138 -9.15 -24.02 -4.44
CA LYS A 138 -9.74 -24.76 -3.32
C LYS A 138 -10.07 -26.20 -3.74
N THR A 139 -10.18 -27.10 -2.74
CA THR A 139 -10.54 -28.48 -2.99
C THR A 139 -12.01 -28.63 -3.37
N PRO A 140 -12.42 -29.72 -4.07
CA PRO A 140 -13.83 -29.96 -4.37
C PRO A 140 -14.74 -30.02 -3.14
N GLU A 141 -14.23 -30.49 -2.01
CA GLU A 141 -14.93 -30.56 -0.73
C GLU A 141 -15.19 -29.16 -0.16
N GLU A 142 -14.20 -28.27 -0.19
CA GLU A 142 -14.34 -26.87 0.23
C GLU A 142 -15.32 -26.11 -0.66
N ILE A 143 -15.27 -26.33 -1.97
CA ILE A 143 -16.20 -25.72 -2.93
C ILE A 143 -17.64 -26.19 -2.69
N ALA A 144 -17.84 -27.50 -2.45
CA ALA A 144 -19.15 -28.08 -2.19
C ALA A 144 -19.76 -27.59 -0.86
N ALA A 145 -18.93 -27.24 0.12
CA ALA A 145 -19.37 -26.69 1.40
C ALA A 145 -19.99 -25.29 1.29
N ILE A 146 -19.73 -24.56 0.20
CA ILE A 146 -20.32 -23.23 -0.04
C ILE A 146 -21.81 -23.42 -0.39
N SER A 147 -22.70 -23.08 0.53
CA SER A 147 -24.16 -23.36 0.42
C SER A 147 -25.04 -22.12 0.54
N GLU A 148 -24.49 -21.00 1.00
CA GLU A 148 -25.24 -19.75 1.22
C GLU A 148 -24.58 -18.58 0.48
N PRO A 149 -25.38 -17.57 0.02
CA PRO A 149 -24.83 -16.37 -0.56
C PRO A 149 -24.14 -15.53 0.53
N GLU A 150 -23.12 -14.77 0.14
CA GLU A 150 -22.40 -13.87 1.02
C GLU A 150 -22.77 -12.41 0.72
N ILE A 151 -23.12 -11.65 1.75
CA ILE A 151 -23.25 -10.20 1.66
C ILE A 151 -21.96 -9.62 2.18
N GLY A 152 -21.24 -8.94 1.32
CA GLY A 152 -19.92 -8.44 1.67
C GLY A 152 -19.60 -7.10 1.07
N LEU A 153 -18.63 -6.44 1.70
CA LEU A 153 -17.99 -5.26 1.15
C LEU A 153 -17.06 -5.68 0.01
N ASN A 154 -17.24 -5.05 -1.13
CA ASN A 154 -16.47 -5.30 -2.35
C ASN A 154 -15.83 -4.01 -2.83
N PHE A 155 -14.85 -4.13 -3.71
CA PHE A 155 -14.17 -3.00 -4.34
C PHE A 155 -14.01 -3.24 -5.84
N GLU A 156 -14.38 -2.24 -6.64
CA GLU A 156 -14.06 -2.23 -8.08
C GLU A 156 -12.93 -1.27 -8.32
N ALA A 157 -11.73 -1.79 -8.57
CA ALA A 157 -10.54 -0.99 -8.81
C ALA A 157 -10.45 -0.56 -10.27
N THR A 158 -10.16 0.73 -10.49
CA THR A 158 -9.78 1.27 -11.80
C THR A 158 -8.28 1.20 -12.01
N GLY A 159 -7.49 1.29 -10.93
CA GLY A 159 -6.04 1.17 -10.95
C GLY A 159 -5.50 0.57 -9.65
N VAL A 160 -4.36 -0.12 -9.74
CA VAL A 160 -3.66 -0.76 -8.61
C VAL A 160 -2.17 -0.50 -8.74
N ILE A 161 -1.53 -0.16 -7.61
CA ILE A 161 -0.07 -0.14 -7.43
C ILE A 161 0.27 -1.25 -6.44
N ILE A 162 1.20 -2.14 -6.78
CA ILE A 162 1.75 -3.13 -5.84
C ILE A 162 3.16 -2.70 -5.48
N LYS A 163 3.43 -2.59 -4.17
CA LYS A 163 4.75 -2.26 -3.61
C LYS A 163 5.51 -3.56 -3.35
N ASP A 164 6.71 -3.69 -3.92
CA ASP A 164 7.57 -4.88 -3.80
C ASP A 164 8.36 -4.90 -2.49
#